data_1cc132c256c194ad55f22e5e9e74c107
#
_entry.id   1cc132c256c194ad55f22e5e9e74c107
#
_cell.length_a   1.000
_cell.length_b   1.000
_cell.length_c   1.000
_cell.angle_alpha   90.00
_cell.angle_beta   90.00
_cell.angle_gamma   90.00
#
_symmetry.space_group_name_H-M   'P 1'
#
loop_
_entity.id
_entity.type
_entity.pdbx_description
1 polymer ?
#
loop_
_entity_poly.entity_id
_entity_poly.type
_entity_poly.pdbx_seq_one_letter_code
_entity_poly.pdbx_strand_id
1 'polypeptide(L)'
;MKNLKNLFLAVFALSLTALTSCLHIIEEATFRNNGSGSYKMTLDMSEMKGMMDMFKGMEDGNVLGTEGDSTSIQGEGDYTPPADPATEDPMGGLGDEMSNVAASIKGVQGISNVIEIKDTSNFNFGYSFDFTDVAALNRALKIINKDKYDTKVEEIFRFNGKSFERLAVGDLGAEMQKAMMENGGEGEEGGMDMAKMFLADMSYKQIYHFPDRTVKKSDNKISEITDDGHTLTINLKPFSEEQQKSKAGVAAKVKLK
;
A
#
# COMPACT_ATOMS: atom_id res chain seq x y z
N MET A 1 2.56 41.78 -20.03
CA MET A 1 1.52 41.14 -19.22
C MET A 1 1.06 39.76 -19.72
N LYS A 2 1.21 39.40 -21.01
CA LYS A 2 0.90 38.03 -21.53
C LYS A 2 1.82 36.93 -20.98
N ASN A 3 3.11 37.22 -20.78
CA ASN A 3 4.09 36.23 -20.32
C ASN A 3 3.89 35.83 -18.84
N LEU A 4 3.36 36.73 -18.02
CA LEU A 4 3.11 36.43 -16.59
C LEU A 4 1.95 35.47 -16.40
N LYS A 5 0.89 35.58 -17.23
CA LYS A 5 -0.23 34.62 -17.22
C LYS A 5 0.20 33.23 -17.67
N ASN A 6 1.06 33.15 -18.70
CA ASN A 6 1.56 31.86 -19.16
C ASN A 6 2.52 31.21 -18.16
N LEU A 7 3.33 32.00 -17.42
CA LEU A 7 4.16 31.52 -16.34
C LEU A 7 3.32 30.99 -15.18
N PHE A 8 2.26 31.70 -14.79
CA PHE A 8 1.32 31.26 -13.75
C PHE A 8 0.58 29.97 -14.14
N LEU A 9 0.19 29.86 -15.39
CA LEU A 9 -0.47 28.66 -15.93
C LEU A 9 0.48 27.47 -15.99
N ALA A 10 1.76 27.69 -16.33
CA ALA A 10 2.79 26.65 -16.34
C ALA A 10 3.16 26.19 -14.93
N VAL A 11 3.27 27.07 -13.96
CA VAL A 11 3.52 26.75 -12.56
C VAL A 11 2.31 26.02 -11.95
N PHE A 12 1.09 26.45 -12.27
CA PHE A 12 -0.14 25.78 -11.84
C PHE A 12 -0.29 24.39 -12.47
N ALA A 13 0.01 24.23 -13.76
CA ALA A 13 0.04 22.92 -14.41
C ALA A 13 1.13 22.00 -13.85
N LEU A 14 2.28 22.53 -13.46
CA LEU A 14 3.37 21.76 -12.85
C LEU A 14 3.02 21.35 -11.40
N SER A 15 2.24 22.15 -10.67
CA SER A 15 1.81 21.80 -9.31
C SER A 15 0.72 20.72 -9.28
N LEU A 16 -0.04 20.53 -10.37
CA LEU A 16 -1.03 19.46 -10.48
C LEU A 16 -0.43 18.07 -10.71
N THR A 17 0.85 17.97 -11.09
CA THR A 17 1.53 16.67 -11.27
C THR A 17 2.11 16.10 -9.99
N ALA A 18 2.05 16.83 -8.88
CA ALA A 18 2.57 16.41 -7.57
C ALA A 18 1.52 15.74 -6.66
N LEU A 19 0.35 15.34 -7.20
CA LEU A 19 -0.59 14.49 -6.47
C LEU A 19 -0.05 13.06 -6.51
N THR A 20 0.84 12.79 -5.59
CA THR A 20 1.43 11.47 -5.41
C THR A 20 0.46 10.57 -4.63
N SER A 21 0.47 9.29 -4.95
CA SER A 21 -0.39 8.27 -4.34
C SER A 21 -0.17 8.18 -2.83
N CYS A 22 -1.23 8.34 -2.03
CA CYS A 22 -1.12 8.32 -0.57
C CYS A 22 -0.95 6.92 0.04
N LEU A 23 -1.14 5.85 -0.74
CA LEU A 23 -1.11 4.48 -0.27
C LEU A 23 -0.39 3.56 -1.26
N HIS A 24 0.73 2.99 -0.81
CA HIS A 24 1.46 2.01 -1.59
C HIS A 24 1.54 0.67 -0.85
N ILE A 25 1.05 -0.39 -1.47
CA ILE A 25 1.32 -1.76 -1.04
C ILE A 25 2.47 -2.29 -1.88
N ILE A 26 3.54 -2.75 -1.23
CA ILE A 26 4.73 -3.26 -1.90
C ILE A 26 4.94 -4.72 -1.49
N GLU A 27 4.79 -5.63 -2.47
CA GLU A 27 5.15 -7.04 -2.37
C GLU A 27 6.51 -7.24 -3.03
N GLU A 28 7.51 -7.64 -2.27
CA GLU A 28 8.86 -7.88 -2.77
C GLU A 28 9.29 -9.30 -2.44
N ALA A 29 9.77 -10.06 -3.43
CA ALA A 29 10.27 -11.40 -3.20
C ALA A 29 11.50 -11.71 -4.05
N THR A 30 12.44 -12.43 -3.43
CA THR A 30 13.67 -12.92 -4.09
C THR A 30 13.58 -14.43 -4.25
N PHE A 31 13.86 -14.94 -5.44
CA PHE A 31 13.86 -16.37 -5.76
C PHE A 31 15.24 -16.80 -6.23
N ARG A 32 15.93 -17.62 -5.46
CA ARG A 32 17.21 -18.24 -5.82
C ARG A 32 16.98 -19.55 -6.58
N ASN A 33 17.99 -20.03 -7.31
CA ASN A 33 17.88 -21.24 -8.13
C ASN A 33 17.41 -22.48 -7.38
N ASN A 34 17.75 -22.60 -6.10
CA ASN A 34 17.34 -23.71 -5.24
C ASN A 34 15.91 -23.58 -4.69
N GLY A 35 15.19 -22.52 -5.09
CA GLY A 35 13.83 -22.24 -4.63
C GLY A 35 13.75 -21.51 -3.28
N SER A 36 14.87 -21.25 -2.61
CA SER A 36 14.90 -20.42 -1.40
C SER A 36 14.83 -18.93 -1.74
N GLY A 37 14.51 -18.11 -0.74
CA GLY A 37 14.47 -16.67 -0.96
C GLY A 37 14.05 -15.88 0.27
N SER A 38 13.64 -14.66 0.00
CA SER A 38 13.06 -13.75 1.00
C SER A 38 11.75 -13.17 0.48
N TYR A 39 10.87 -12.85 1.38
CA TYR A 39 9.59 -12.20 1.11
C TYR A 39 9.42 -10.99 2.03
N LYS A 40 8.90 -9.91 1.48
CA LYS A 40 8.61 -8.68 2.20
C LYS A 40 7.29 -8.11 1.70
N MET A 41 6.43 -7.73 2.63
CA MET A 41 5.21 -6.97 2.37
C MET A 41 5.29 -5.68 3.17
N THR A 42 5.07 -4.55 2.50
CA THR A 42 5.12 -3.24 3.12
C THR A 42 3.90 -2.44 2.70
N LEU A 43 3.30 -1.77 3.66
CA LEU A 43 2.26 -0.78 3.48
C LEU A 43 2.91 0.57 3.77
N ASP A 44 3.13 1.35 2.72
CA ASP A 44 3.72 2.68 2.80
C ASP A 44 2.62 3.73 2.64
N MET A 45 2.42 4.50 3.72
CA MET A 45 1.45 5.59 3.81
C MET A 45 2.15 6.90 4.20
N SER A 46 3.45 7.01 3.91
CA SER A 46 4.28 8.17 4.29
C SER A 46 3.73 9.49 3.77
N GLU A 47 3.06 9.47 2.63
CA GLU A 47 2.43 10.67 2.06
C GLU A 47 1.17 11.12 2.80
N MET A 48 0.48 10.21 3.52
CA MET A 48 -0.66 10.57 4.38
C MET A 48 -0.23 11.43 5.57
N LYS A 49 1.03 11.31 6.02
CA LYS A 49 1.55 12.09 7.15
C LYS A 49 1.40 13.58 6.93
N GLY A 50 1.80 14.08 5.75
CA GLY A 50 1.68 15.50 5.42
C GLY A 50 0.24 16.02 5.50
N MET A 51 -0.71 15.18 5.12
CA MET A 51 -2.12 15.52 5.19
C MET A 51 -2.62 15.50 6.65
N MET A 52 -2.27 14.50 7.45
CA MET A 52 -2.63 14.45 8.87
C MET A 52 -2.02 15.62 9.65
N ASP A 53 -0.78 15.99 9.38
CA ASP A 53 -0.13 17.16 10.00
C ASP A 53 -0.86 18.46 9.62
N MET A 54 -1.36 18.56 8.39
CA MET A 54 -2.19 19.68 7.94
C MET A 54 -3.53 19.74 8.67
N PHE A 55 -4.22 18.60 8.87
CA PHE A 55 -5.48 18.53 9.61
C PHE A 55 -5.30 18.89 11.10
N LYS A 56 -4.25 18.38 11.75
CA LYS A 56 -3.89 18.75 13.12
C LYS A 56 -3.63 20.25 13.26
N GLY A 57 -2.93 20.86 12.29
CA GLY A 57 -2.71 22.29 12.27
C GLY A 57 -3.98 23.14 12.10
N MET A 58 -5.02 22.59 11.46
CA MET A 58 -6.34 23.24 11.36
C MET A 58 -7.13 23.13 12.66
N GLU A 59 -7.04 22.01 13.37
CA GLU A 59 -7.74 21.77 14.64
C GLU A 59 -7.15 22.62 15.79
N ASP A 60 -5.84 22.85 15.77
CA ASP A 60 -5.15 23.72 16.74
C ASP A 60 -5.37 25.24 16.51
N GLY A 61 -6.29 25.60 15.61
CA GLY A 61 -6.76 26.99 15.43
C GLY A 61 -5.73 27.96 14.83
N ASN A 62 -4.62 27.47 14.29
CA ASN A 62 -3.62 28.29 13.62
C ASN A 62 -3.90 28.41 12.12
N VAL A 63 -5.07 28.91 11.77
CA VAL A 63 -5.43 29.27 10.39
C VAL A 63 -4.52 30.42 9.97
N LEU A 64 -3.71 30.17 8.95
CA LEU A 64 -2.90 31.14 8.22
C LEU A 64 -3.67 32.46 8.04
N GLY A 65 -3.09 33.50 8.61
CA GLY A 65 -3.62 34.86 8.73
C GLY A 65 -4.39 35.36 7.53
N THR A 66 -5.63 35.65 7.78
CA THR A 66 -6.29 36.79 7.17
C THR A 66 -6.46 37.84 8.26
N GLU A 67 -5.68 38.91 8.15
CA GLU A 67 -5.93 40.15 8.88
C GLU A 67 -7.35 40.60 8.60
N GLY A 68 -8.19 40.66 9.61
CA GLY A 68 -9.54 41.16 9.48
C GLY A 68 -10.35 41.01 10.76
N ASP A 69 -10.27 42.05 11.58
CA ASP A 69 -11.27 42.58 12.49
C ASP A 69 -11.76 41.72 13.68
N SER A 70 -11.28 42.16 14.84
CA SER A 70 -11.65 41.71 16.17
C SER A 70 -13.10 42.13 16.51
N THR A 71 -14.03 41.18 16.59
CA THR A 71 -15.21 41.34 17.40
C THR A 71 -15.24 40.22 18.45
N SER A 72 -14.85 40.60 19.65
CA SER A 72 -14.94 39.79 20.86
C SER A 72 -16.40 39.47 21.19
N ILE A 73 -16.79 38.21 21.07
CA ILE A 73 -17.99 37.68 21.67
C ILE A 73 -17.56 36.96 22.98
N GLN A 74 -17.71 37.67 24.09
CA GLN A 74 -17.71 37.05 25.41
C GLN A 74 -18.99 36.21 25.57
N GLY A 75 -18.84 34.91 25.50
CA GLY A 75 -19.84 33.95 25.95
C GLY A 75 -19.22 33.13 27.08
N GLU A 76 -19.51 33.49 28.33
CA GLU A 76 -19.30 32.63 29.50
C GLU A 76 -20.23 31.42 29.36
N GLY A 77 -19.72 30.33 28.80
CA GLY A 77 -20.27 29.01 28.91
C GLY A 77 -19.22 28.13 29.55
N ASP A 78 -19.55 27.51 30.66
CA ASP A 78 -18.75 26.51 31.37
C ASP A 78 -18.57 25.28 30.44
N TYR A 79 -17.63 25.39 29.50
CA TYR A 79 -17.21 24.31 28.60
C TYR A 79 -16.11 23.54 29.35
N THR A 80 -16.49 22.52 30.09
CA THR A 80 -15.54 21.47 30.45
C THR A 80 -15.18 20.76 29.14
N PRO A 81 -13.93 20.85 28.65
CA PRO A 81 -13.51 20.09 27.48
C PRO A 81 -13.75 18.61 27.81
N PRO A 82 -14.37 17.83 26.92
CA PRO A 82 -14.39 16.38 27.06
C PRO A 82 -12.96 15.95 27.29
N ALA A 83 -12.78 15.06 28.31
CA ALA A 83 -11.49 14.49 28.65
C ALA A 83 -10.76 14.15 27.31
N ASP A 84 -9.58 14.74 27.20
CA ASP A 84 -8.63 14.58 26.11
C ASP A 84 -8.86 13.20 25.46
N PRO A 85 -9.27 13.09 24.19
CA PRO A 85 -9.24 11.81 23.51
C PRO A 85 -7.76 11.49 23.40
N ALA A 86 -7.22 10.99 24.52
CA ALA A 86 -5.86 10.59 24.68
C ALA A 86 -5.49 9.77 23.46
N THR A 87 -4.75 10.40 22.53
CA THR A 87 -3.79 9.72 21.68
C THR A 87 -4.22 8.31 21.23
N GLU A 88 -5.42 8.15 20.71
CA GLU A 88 -5.68 7.02 19.86
C GLU A 88 -4.86 7.28 18.60
N ASP A 89 -3.70 6.61 18.52
CA ASP A 89 -2.92 6.55 17.30
C ASP A 89 -3.89 6.06 16.22
N PRO A 90 -4.35 6.90 15.29
CA PRO A 90 -5.37 6.52 14.32
C PRO A 90 -4.90 5.38 13.42
N MET A 91 -3.62 5.03 13.50
CA MET A 91 -2.96 3.96 12.76
C MET A 91 -2.45 2.83 13.68
N GLY A 92 -2.61 2.94 15.01
CA GLY A 92 -2.11 1.94 15.97
C GLY A 92 -2.66 0.55 15.74
N GLY A 93 -3.92 0.44 15.36
CA GLY A 93 -4.54 -0.83 14.99
C GLY A 93 -3.87 -1.52 13.79
N LEU A 94 -3.38 -0.76 12.82
CA LEU A 94 -2.72 -1.32 11.65
C LEU A 94 -1.33 -1.90 11.97
N GLY A 95 -0.56 -1.19 12.80
CA GLY A 95 0.72 -1.71 13.28
C GLY A 95 0.56 -3.00 14.07
N ASP A 96 -0.45 -3.09 14.92
CA ASP A 96 -0.74 -4.29 15.70
C ASP A 96 -1.23 -5.45 14.81
N GLU A 97 -2.00 -5.17 13.76
CA GLU A 97 -2.38 -6.19 12.77
C GLU A 97 -1.15 -6.77 12.07
N MET A 98 -0.20 -5.93 11.63
CA MET A 98 1.04 -6.38 11.00
C MET A 98 1.94 -7.16 11.97
N SER A 99 1.97 -6.79 13.26
CA SER A 99 2.65 -7.54 14.32
C SER A 99 2.04 -8.94 14.49
N ASN A 100 0.72 -9.04 14.51
CA ASN A 100 0.01 -10.31 14.60
C ASN A 100 0.29 -11.20 13.38
N VAL A 101 0.35 -10.61 12.18
CA VAL A 101 0.73 -11.31 10.96
C VAL A 101 2.15 -11.88 11.08
N ALA A 102 3.14 -11.06 11.46
CA ALA A 102 4.51 -11.51 11.66
C ALA A 102 4.61 -12.62 12.72
N ALA A 103 3.86 -12.50 13.82
CA ALA A 103 3.81 -13.50 14.87
C ALA A 103 3.21 -14.83 14.38
N SER A 104 2.18 -14.80 13.54
CA SER A 104 1.46 -15.98 13.05
C SER A 104 2.31 -16.94 12.22
N ILE A 105 3.36 -16.44 11.57
CA ILE A 105 4.26 -17.24 10.73
C ILE A 105 5.54 -17.67 11.44
N LYS A 106 5.80 -17.17 12.67
CA LYS A 106 6.91 -17.67 13.49
C LYS A 106 6.69 -19.15 13.80
N GLY A 107 7.66 -19.98 13.47
CA GLY A 107 7.58 -21.43 13.68
C GLY A 107 6.98 -22.22 12.51
N VAL A 108 6.57 -21.58 11.44
CA VAL A 108 6.21 -22.28 10.19
C VAL A 108 7.44 -22.96 9.61
N GLN A 109 7.32 -24.25 9.32
CA GLN A 109 8.44 -25.03 8.77
C GLN A 109 8.98 -24.41 7.47
N GLY A 110 10.29 -24.14 7.45
CA GLY A 110 10.96 -23.52 6.31
C GLY A 110 10.91 -21.99 6.28
N ILE A 111 10.36 -21.35 7.31
CA ILE A 111 10.37 -19.90 7.51
C ILE A 111 11.37 -19.53 8.61
N SER A 112 12.14 -18.46 8.37
CA SER A 112 13.11 -17.91 9.31
C SER A 112 13.24 -16.40 9.17
N ASN A 113 13.98 -15.75 10.06
CA ASN A 113 14.27 -14.32 10.03
C ASN A 113 13.00 -13.45 9.88
N VAL A 114 11.95 -13.81 10.63
CA VAL A 114 10.69 -13.03 10.62
C VAL A 114 10.92 -11.69 11.32
N ILE A 115 10.81 -10.62 10.57
CA ILE A 115 10.99 -9.24 11.02
C ILE A 115 9.68 -8.49 10.82
N GLU A 116 9.23 -7.84 11.87
CA GLU A 116 8.17 -6.83 11.82
C GLU A 116 8.76 -5.49 11.37
N ILE A 117 8.05 -4.77 10.50
CA ILE A 117 8.36 -3.43 10.07
C ILE A 117 7.30 -2.51 10.67
N LYS A 118 7.70 -1.66 11.62
CA LYS A 118 6.81 -0.73 12.31
C LYS A 118 7.51 0.64 12.43
N ASP A 119 7.37 1.46 11.42
CA ASP A 119 7.86 2.83 11.41
C ASP A 119 6.66 3.79 11.51
N THR A 120 6.27 4.10 12.75
CA THR A 120 5.16 5.01 13.04
C THR A 120 5.47 6.45 12.66
N SER A 121 6.76 6.83 12.59
CA SER A 121 7.17 8.19 12.22
C SER A 121 7.01 8.48 10.73
N ASN A 122 7.11 7.46 9.89
CA ASN A 122 6.92 7.55 8.44
C ASN A 122 5.70 6.76 7.95
N PHE A 123 4.82 6.29 8.84
CA PHE A 123 3.64 5.50 8.49
C PHE A 123 3.96 4.33 7.55
N ASN A 124 5.03 3.59 7.85
CA ASN A 124 5.47 2.45 7.07
C ASN A 124 5.39 1.19 7.92
N PHE A 125 4.52 0.24 7.53
CA PHE A 125 4.22 -0.96 8.27
C PHE A 125 4.36 -2.19 7.39
N GLY A 126 4.71 -3.32 7.99
CA GLY A 126 4.82 -4.54 7.22
C GLY A 126 5.55 -5.66 7.93
N TYR A 127 6.00 -6.62 7.15
CA TYR A 127 6.78 -7.74 7.63
C TYR A 127 7.68 -8.29 6.53
N SER A 128 8.74 -8.98 6.93
CA SER A 128 9.61 -9.74 6.04
C SER A 128 10.02 -11.06 6.67
N PHE A 129 10.38 -12.02 5.84
CA PHE A 129 10.90 -13.32 6.29
C PHE A 129 11.70 -14.01 5.18
N ASP A 130 12.54 -14.94 5.57
CA ASP A 130 13.22 -15.85 4.65
C ASP A 130 12.47 -17.17 4.55
N PHE A 131 12.51 -17.79 3.35
CA PHE A 131 11.93 -19.12 3.11
C PHE A 131 12.95 -20.07 2.47
N THR A 132 12.88 -21.36 2.85
CA THR A 132 13.77 -22.39 2.33
C THR A 132 13.38 -22.88 0.94
N ASP A 133 12.10 -22.82 0.61
CA ASP A 133 11.51 -23.24 -0.66
C ASP A 133 10.15 -22.57 -0.88
N VAL A 134 9.65 -22.65 -2.11
CA VAL A 134 8.36 -22.02 -2.49
C VAL A 134 7.15 -22.64 -1.77
N ALA A 135 7.26 -23.92 -1.36
CA ALA A 135 6.18 -24.53 -0.59
C ALA A 135 6.09 -23.93 0.81
N ALA A 136 7.24 -23.60 1.44
CA ALA A 136 7.29 -22.87 2.71
C ALA A 136 6.70 -21.47 2.56
N LEU A 137 7.05 -20.74 1.49
CA LEU A 137 6.46 -19.44 1.18
C LEU A 137 4.94 -19.53 1.07
N ASN A 138 4.41 -20.48 0.28
CA ASN A 138 2.97 -20.66 0.12
C ASN A 138 2.27 -21.03 1.43
N ARG A 139 2.90 -21.86 2.30
CA ARG A 139 2.35 -22.15 3.63
C ARG A 139 2.24 -20.90 4.50
N ALA A 140 3.27 -20.06 4.53
CA ALA A 140 3.26 -18.80 5.28
C ALA A 140 2.17 -17.87 4.76
N LEU A 141 2.10 -17.67 3.44
CA LEU A 141 1.08 -16.80 2.82
C LEU A 141 -0.35 -17.32 3.01
N LYS A 142 -0.55 -18.64 3.06
CA LYS A 142 -1.86 -19.23 3.38
C LYS A 142 -2.30 -18.89 4.81
N ILE A 143 -1.37 -18.89 5.77
CA ILE A 143 -1.65 -18.50 7.16
C ILE A 143 -1.98 -17.01 7.24
N ILE A 144 -1.18 -16.17 6.60
CA ILE A 144 -1.37 -14.71 6.56
C ILE A 144 -2.73 -14.32 5.96
N ASN A 145 -3.14 -15.03 4.92
CA ASN A 145 -4.36 -14.73 4.17
C ASN A 145 -5.55 -15.60 4.57
N LYS A 146 -5.48 -16.30 5.70
CA LYS A 146 -6.48 -17.30 6.14
C LYS A 146 -7.91 -16.76 6.14
N ASP A 147 -8.09 -15.51 6.51
CA ASP A 147 -9.39 -14.88 6.64
C ASP A 147 -9.76 -14.02 5.41
N LYS A 148 -8.81 -13.84 4.48
CA LYS A 148 -8.97 -12.96 3.31
C LYS A 148 -9.38 -13.69 2.04
N TYR A 149 -9.05 -14.97 1.93
CA TYR A 149 -9.32 -15.75 0.71
C TYR A 149 -10.18 -16.98 1.02
N ASP A 150 -11.08 -17.29 0.09
CA ASP A 150 -11.75 -18.60 0.08
C ASP A 150 -10.65 -19.68 0.17
N THR A 151 -10.80 -20.60 1.11
CA THR A 151 -9.82 -21.62 1.52
C THR A 151 -9.29 -22.54 0.41
N LYS A 152 -9.73 -22.33 -0.83
CA LYS A 152 -9.32 -23.08 -2.01
C LYS A 152 -8.00 -22.65 -2.63
N VAL A 153 -7.43 -21.49 -2.23
CA VAL A 153 -6.16 -21.04 -2.79
C VAL A 153 -5.02 -21.72 -2.04
N GLU A 154 -4.48 -22.78 -2.63
CA GLU A 154 -3.37 -23.52 -2.04
C GLU A 154 -2.00 -22.95 -2.40
N GLU A 155 -1.88 -22.30 -3.54
CA GLU A 155 -0.61 -21.78 -4.06
C GLU A 155 -0.77 -20.36 -4.61
N ILE A 156 0.11 -19.47 -4.19
CA ILE A 156 0.24 -18.11 -4.72
C ILE A 156 1.42 -18.02 -5.68
N PHE A 157 2.48 -18.75 -5.38
CA PHE A 157 3.71 -18.77 -6.16
C PHE A 157 4.05 -20.18 -6.64
N ARG A 158 4.57 -20.27 -7.88
CA ARG A 158 5.23 -21.45 -8.43
C ARG A 158 6.58 -21.06 -9.00
N PHE A 159 7.61 -21.86 -8.68
CA PHE A 159 8.96 -21.62 -9.18
C PHE A 159 9.68 -22.96 -9.35
N ASN A 160 10.38 -23.11 -10.48
CA ASN A 160 11.18 -24.32 -10.78
C ASN A 160 12.58 -24.01 -11.34
N GLY A 161 13.09 -22.79 -11.12
CA GLY A 161 14.37 -22.33 -11.61
C GLY A 161 14.37 -21.91 -13.09
N LYS A 162 13.40 -22.33 -13.91
CA LYS A 162 13.27 -21.97 -15.33
C LYS A 162 12.02 -21.13 -15.61
N SER A 163 11.06 -21.21 -14.73
CA SER A 163 9.82 -20.44 -14.78
C SER A 163 9.41 -20.00 -13.38
N PHE A 164 8.79 -18.86 -13.33
CA PHE A 164 8.13 -18.29 -12.16
C PHE A 164 6.68 -17.99 -12.53
N GLU A 165 5.77 -18.24 -11.63
CA GLU A 165 4.36 -17.90 -11.78
C GLU A 165 3.84 -17.31 -10.48
N ARG A 166 3.24 -16.11 -10.58
CA ARG A 166 2.42 -15.49 -9.55
C ARG A 166 0.97 -15.72 -9.96
N LEU A 167 0.23 -16.48 -9.18
CA LEU A 167 -1.17 -16.78 -9.45
C LEU A 167 -2.06 -15.59 -9.04
N ALA A 168 -3.17 -15.40 -9.72
CA ALA A 168 -4.20 -14.47 -9.27
C ALA A 168 -4.85 -15.03 -8.01
N VAL A 169 -4.97 -14.19 -6.98
CA VAL A 169 -5.67 -14.50 -5.74
C VAL A 169 -6.62 -13.36 -5.50
N GLY A 170 -7.88 -13.55 -5.89
CA GLY A 170 -8.90 -12.51 -5.79
C GLY A 170 -8.72 -11.33 -6.76
N ASP A 171 -9.65 -10.40 -6.72
CA ASP A 171 -9.57 -9.08 -7.35
C ASP A 171 -9.32 -8.06 -6.25
N LEU A 172 -8.06 -7.62 -6.10
CA LEU A 172 -7.65 -6.69 -5.05
C LEU A 172 -8.51 -5.40 -5.05
N GLY A 173 -8.84 -4.88 -6.23
CA GLY A 173 -9.67 -3.69 -6.35
C GLY A 173 -11.09 -3.93 -5.86
N ALA A 174 -11.70 -5.06 -6.23
CA ALA A 174 -13.04 -5.42 -5.80
C ALA A 174 -13.09 -5.74 -4.29
N GLU A 175 -12.08 -6.43 -3.75
CA GLU A 175 -11.98 -6.74 -2.32
C GLU A 175 -11.81 -5.46 -1.47
N MET A 176 -10.97 -4.54 -1.90
CA MET A 176 -10.80 -3.25 -1.21
C MET A 176 -12.06 -2.39 -1.31
N GLN A 177 -12.71 -2.34 -2.47
CA GLN A 177 -13.97 -1.61 -2.61
C GLN A 177 -15.05 -2.18 -1.69
N LYS A 178 -15.12 -3.52 -1.56
CA LYS A 178 -16.03 -4.19 -0.64
C LYS A 178 -15.72 -3.86 0.82
N ALA A 179 -14.46 -3.94 1.23
CA ALA A 179 -14.02 -3.59 2.58
C ALA A 179 -14.37 -2.15 2.96
N MET A 180 -14.25 -1.22 2.00
CA MET A 180 -14.67 0.17 2.20
C MET A 180 -16.18 0.33 2.39
N MET A 181 -16.98 -0.38 1.59
CA MET A 181 -18.44 -0.33 1.72
C MET A 181 -18.92 -0.93 3.04
N GLU A 182 -18.23 -1.96 3.55
CA GLU A 182 -18.57 -2.63 4.81
C GLU A 182 -18.13 -1.81 6.04
N ASN A 183 -17.01 -1.09 5.96
CA ASN A 183 -16.45 -0.30 7.07
C ASN A 183 -16.78 1.20 7.00
N GLY A 184 -17.27 1.68 5.88
CA GLY A 184 -17.76 3.05 5.72
C GLY A 184 -19.10 3.19 6.41
N GLY A 185 -19.08 3.56 7.71
CA GLY A 185 -20.29 3.70 8.54
C GLY A 185 -21.36 4.55 7.87
N GLU A 186 -22.61 4.16 8.09
CA GLU A 186 -23.81 4.92 7.72
C GLU A 186 -23.78 6.30 8.43
N GLY A 187 -23.14 7.32 7.84
CA GLY A 187 -23.23 8.58 8.55
C GLY A 187 -22.71 9.83 7.87
N GLU A 188 -21.74 9.80 6.98
CA GLU A 188 -21.23 11.05 6.41
C GLU A 188 -20.87 10.90 4.93
N GLU A 189 -21.64 11.53 4.04
CA GLU A 189 -21.33 11.66 2.60
C GLU A 189 -19.89 12.17 2.37
N GLY A 190 -19.35 13.00 3.27
CA GLY A 190 -17.99 13.52 3.21
C GLY A 190 -16.88 12.48 3.44
N GLY A 191 -17.10 11.47 4.30
CA GLY A 191 -16.13 10.42 4.59
C GLY A 191 -15.89 9.49 3.41
N MET A 192 -16.95 9.16 2.68
CA MET A 192 -16.86 8.27 1.51
C MET A 192 -16.12 8.94 0.33
N ASP A 193 -16.31 10.25 0.12
CA ASP A 193 -15.62 10.97 -0.95
C ASP A 193 -14.13 11.17 -0.63
N MET A 194 -13.79 11.38 0.63
CA MET A 194 -12.40 11.43 1.07
C MET A 194 -11.72 10.07 0.89
N ALA A 195 -12.35 8.98 1.30
CA ALA A 195 -11.83 7.63 1.12
C ALA A 195 -11.63 7.27 -0.37
N LYS A 196 -12.55 7.65 -1.26
CA LYS A 196 -12.37 7.49 -2.71
C LYS A 196 -11.17 8.28 -3.23
N MET A 197 -10.95 9.49 -2.72
CA MET A 197 -9.82 10.32 -3.11
C MET A 197 -8.49 9.67 -2.70
N PHE A 198 -8.41 9.06 -1.50
CA PHE A 198 -7.24 8.32 -1.04
C PHE A 198 -6.93 7.09 -1.88
N LEU A 199 -7.96 6.35 -2.31
CA LEU A 199 -7.77 5.13 -3.07
C LEU A 199 -7.55 5.39 -4.57
N ALA A 200 -7.95 6.54 -5.09
CA ALA A 200 -7.84 6.84 -6.52
C ALA A 200 -6.40 6.63 -7.04
N ASP A 201 -5.42 6.98 -6.24
CA ASP A 201 -4.00 6.87 -6.57
C ASP A 201 -3.28 5.69 -5.89
N MET A 202 -4.02 4.83 -5.19
CA MET A 202 -3.45 3.64 -4.57
C MET A 202 -2.67 2.81 -5.59
N SER A 203 -1.50 2.30 -5.17
CA SER A 203 -0.74 1.35 -5.97
C SER A 203 -0.42 0.06 -5.22
N TYR A 204 -0.42 -1.05 -5.97
CA TYR A 204 0.10 -2.33 -5.53
C TYR A 204 1.28 -2.69 -6.41
N LYS A 205 2.49 -2.55 -5.86
CA LYS A 205 3.75 -2.78 -6.56
C LYS A 205 4.31 -4.15 -6.18
N GLN A 206 4.50 -4.99 -7.18
CA GLN A 206 5.13 -6.30 -7.04
C GLN A 206 6.54 -6.23 -7.62
N ILE A 207 7.53 -6.69 -6.86
CA ILE A 207 8.95 -6.68 -7.25
C ILE A 207 9.51 -8.09 -7.03
N TYR A 208 9.93 -8.73 -8.11
CA TYR A 208 10.47 -10.08 -8.08
C TYR A 208 11.91 -10.11 -8.55
N HIS A 209 12.81 -10.52 -7.66
CA HIS A 209 14.24 -10.61 -7.91
C HIS A 209 14.66 -12.04 -8.22
N PHE A 210 15.45 -12.22 -9.28
CA PHE A 210 16.01 -13.50 -9.70
C PHE A 210 17.54 -13.37 -9.80
N PRO A 211 18.28 -13.36 -8.66
CA PRO A 211 19.72 -13.06 -8.66
C PRO A 211 20.54 -14.03 -9.50
N ASP A 212 20.12 -15.29 -9.62
CA ASP A 212 20.82 -16.35 -10.33
C ASP A 212 20.32 -16.55 -11.78
N ARG A 213 19.31 -15.79 -12.20
CA ARG A 213 18.64 -15.93 -13.49
C ARG A 213 18.26 -14.59 -14.07
N THR A 214 18.07 -14.54 -15.38
CA THR A 214 17.50 -13.36 -16.01
C THR A 214 16.12 -13.65 -16.57
N VAL A 215 15.25 -12.66 -16.51
CA VAL A 215 13.90 -12.70 -17.07
C VAL A 215 14.00 -12.64 -18.59
N LYS A 216 13.52 -13.69 -19.25
CA LYS A 216 13.45 -13.74 -20.70
C LYS A 216 12.16 -13.12 -21.24
N LYS A 217 11.05 -13.36 -20.55
CA LYS A 217 9.71 -12.92 -20.96
C LYS A 217 8.73 -13.00 -19.79
N SER A 218 7.84 -12.02 -19.72
CA SER A 218 6.63 -12.03 -18.88
C SER A 218 5.39 -12.00 -19.79
N ASP A 219 4.29 -12.61 -19.37
CA ASP A 219 2.98 -12.49 -20.03
C ASP A 219 2.12 -11.35 -19.47
N ASN A 220 2.52 -10.79 -18.32
CA ASN A 220 1.83 -9.64 -17.73
C ASN A 220 2.16 -8.37 -18.52
N LYS A 221 1.14 -7.70 -19.05
CA LYS A 221 1.30 -6.56 -19.99
C LYS A 221 1.82 -5.28 -19.35
N ILE A 222 1.65 -5.14 -18.02
CA ILE A 222 2.11 -3.97 -17.25
C ILE A 222 3.42 -4.26 -16.51
N SER A 223 4.05 -5.42 -16.80
CA SER A 223 5.32 -5.76 -16.19
C SER A 223 6.48 -5.06 -16.89
N GLU A 224 7.44 -4.62 -16.09
CA GLU A 224 8.70 -4.02 -16.50
C GLU A 224 9.85 -4.91 -16.06
N ILE A 225 10.86 -5.03 -16.90
CA ILE A 225 12.08 -5.81 -16.62
C ILE A 225 13.23 -4.81 -16.53
N THR A 226 14.04 -4.88 -15.47
CA THR A 226 15.24 -4.03 -15.34
C THR A 226 16.26 -4.28 -16.45
N ASP A 227 17.14 -3.32 -16.71
CA ASP A 227 18.14 -3.39 -17.78
C ASP A 227 19.10 -4.59 -17.63
N ASP A 228 19.41 -4.98 -16.39
CA ASP A 228 20.21 -6.18 -16.08
C ASP A 228 19.43 -7.49 -16.23
N GLY A 229 18.11 -7.39 -16.38
CA GLY A 229 17.21 -8.52 -16.54
C GLY A 229 16.93 -9.33 -15.29
N HIS A 230 17.45 -8.95 -14.13
CA HIS A 230 17.31 -9.73 -12.88
C HIS A 230 16.07 -9.39 -12.06
N THR A 231 15.36 -8.34 -12.40
CA THR A 231 14.18 -7.90 -11.66
C THR A 231 12.99 -7.71 -12.58
N LEU A 232 11.83 -8.23 -12.15
CA LEU A 232 10.52 -7.97 -12.75
C LEU A 232 9.72 -7.10 -11.79
N THR A 233 9.15 -6.01 -12.30
CA THR A 233 8.24 -5.14 -11.55
C THR A 233 6.87 -5.13 -12.22
N ILE A 234 5.80 -5.18 -11.42
CA ILE A 234 4.43 -5.00 -11.85
C ILE A 234 3.84 -3.92 -10.96
N ASN A 235 3.37 -2.82 -11.54
CA ASN A 235 2.74 -1.74 -10.79
C ASN A 235 1.25 -1.66 -11.13
N LEU A 236 0.42 -2.23 -10.27
CA LEU A 236 -1.02 -2.22 -10.42
C LEU A 236 -1.60 -0.99 -9.70
N LYS A 237 -2.42 -0.21 -10.43
CA LYS A 237 -3.23 0.88 -9.90
C LYS A 237 -4.70 0.49 -10.02
N PRO A 238 -5.26 -0.23 -9.04
CA PRO A 238 -6.56 -0.91 -9.18
C PRO A 238 -7.72 0.05 -9.42
N PHE A 239 -7.59 1.31 -9.01
CA PHE A 239 -8.62 2.34 -9.17
C PHE A 239 -8.38 3.25 -10.38
N SER A 240 -7.27 3.11 -11.13
CA SER A 240 -7.06 3.89 -12.34
C SER A 240 -7.97 3.38 -13.48
N GLU A 241 -8.64 4.32 -14.17
CA GLU A 241 -9.52 3.97 -15.29
C GLU A 241 -8.80 3.20 -16.42
N GLU A 242 -7.54 3.52 -16.67
CA GLU A 242 -6.74 2.90 -17.71
C GLU A 242 -6.52 1.41 -17.40
N GLN A 243 -6.11 1.07 -16.17
CA GLN A 243 -5.83 -0.30 -15.79
C GLN A 243 -7.10 -1.13 -15.59
N GLN A 244 -8.18 -0.53 -15.11
CA GLN A 244 -9.49 -1.17 -15.06
C GLN A 244 -9.97 -1.57 -16.48
N LYS A 245 -9.83 -0.69 -17.47
CA LYS A 245 -10.17 -1.00 -18.87
C LYS A 245 -9.29 -2.09 -19.47
N SER A 246 -8.00 -2.15 -19.10
CA SER A 246 -7.05 -3.16 -19.58
C SER A 246 -7.21 -4.52 -18.92
N LYS A 247 -8.00 -4.62 -17.84
CA LYS A 247 -8.08 -5.80 -16.97
C LYS A 247 -6.70 -6.27 -16.50
N ALA A 248 -5.81 -5.31 -16.24
CA ALA A 248 -4.51 -5.58 -15.66
C ALA A 248 -4.68 -6.20 -14.27
N GLY A 249 -3.85 -7.16 -13.93
CA GLY A 249 -3.93 -7.87 -12.66
C GLY A 249 -2.55 -8.26 -12.14
N VAL A 250 -2.56 -8.88 -10.98
CA VAL A 250 -1.36 -9.29 -10.24
C VAL A 250 -0.69 -10.55 -10.80
N ALA A 251 -1.41 -11.34 -11.60
CA ALA A 251 -0.91 -12.60 -12.13
C ALA A 251 0.19 -12.40 -13.17
N ALA A 252 1.22 -13.23 -13.12
CA ALA A 252 2.29 -13.22 -14.10
C ALA A 252 2.89 -14.63 -14.28
N LYS A 253 3.18 -14.99 -15.53
CA LYS A 253 4.01 -16.15 -15.91
C LYS A 253 5.28 -15.65 -16.54
N VAL A 254 6.40 -16.04 -15.96
CA VAL A 254 7.72 -15.55 -16.32
C VAL A 254 8.58 -16.71 -16.79
N LYS A 255 9.23 -16.56 -17.93
CA LYS A 255 10.30 -17.46 -18.38
C LYS A 255 11.65 -16.90 -17.97
N LEU A 256 12.47 -17.74 -17.38
CA LEU A 256 13.83 -17.41 -16.93
C LEU A 256 14.87 -18.11 -17.81
N LYS A 257 16.06 -17.55 -17.88
CA LYS A 257 17.23 -18.12 -18.57
C LYS A 257 18.48 -18.01 -17.71
#